data_a9b5db89fa7f1f240fb9cc7d4a116da5
#
_entry.id   a9b5db89fa7f1f240fb9cc7d4a116da5
#
_cell.length_a   1.000
_cell.length_b   1.000
_cell.length_c   1.000
_cell.angle_alpha   90.00
_cell.angle_beta   90.00
_cell.angle_gamma   90.00
#
_symmetry.space_group_name_H-M   'P 1'
#
loop_
_entity.id
_entity.type
_entity.pdbx_description
1 polymer ?
#
loop_
_entity_poly.entity_id
_entity_poly.type
_entity_poly.pdbx_seq_one_letter_code
_entity_poly.pdbx_strand_id
1 'polypeptide(L)'
;VDAAINWLIQTSQAKGHFRTKNVRGRGAWIDGTAVVIHTGDKLIVNGRETALEAHTAKYIYESGEELGIGTNNPLTTEESRRFLDLCQIPSWQRGVNGMLLAGWCVIAPVCGALPWRPHLWLCGESSTGKSTVFREIVKRMAGEAAIRVQGNTSESGLRQTLQFDAIPVVFDEAEGEDKASQDRMASVLTLMRSASADDSGKIIKGGQDGQAKAYDIRSCFAFASIVFQASQQADLRRITVLETKKIKDAAKVDE
;
A
#
# COMPACT_ATOMS: atom_id res chain seq x y z
N VAL A 1 -17.87 -25.54 -35.42
CA VAL A 1 -18.22 -24.69 -34.27
C VAL A 1 -18.44 -25.55 -33.04
N ASP A 2 -19.26 -26.63 -33.12
CA ASP A 2 -19.63 -27.45 -31.95
C ASP A 2 -18.43 -28.19 -31.31
N ALA A 3 -17.47 -28.67 -32.11
CA ALA A 3 -16.27 -29.33 -31.60
C ALA A 3 -15.39 -28.39 -30.79
N ALA A 4 -15.25 -27.14 -31.24
CA ALA A 4 -14.48 -26.11 -30.50
C ALA A 4 -15.18 -25.70 -29.20
N ILE A 5 -16.51 -25.57 -29.23
CA ILE A 5 -17.30 -25.26 -28.02
C ILE A 5 -17.18 -26.40 -27.00
N ASN A 6 -17.35 -27.64 -27.44
CA ASN A 6 -17.22 -28.83 -26.59
C ASN A 6 -15.81 -28.92 -25.98
N TRP A 7 -14.75 -28.64 -26.76
CA TRP A 7 -13.38 -28.62 -26.26
C TRP A 7 -13.19 -27.55 -25.21
N LEU A 8 -13.71 -26.33 -25.44
CA LEU A 8 -13.65 -25.23 -24.45
C LEU A 8 -14.37 -25.60 -23.15
N ILE A 9 -15.56 -26.19 -23.24
CA ILE A 9 -16.35 -26.63 -22.08
C ILE A 9 -15.57 -27.69 -21.29
N GLN A 10 -15.08 -28.73 -21.95
CA GLN A 10 -14.34 -29.82 -21.31
C GLN A 10 -13.02 -29.29 -20.65
N THR A 11 -12.28 -28.43 -21.36
CA THR A 11 -11.04 -27.82 -20.85
C THR A 11 -11.33 -26.92 -19.65
N SER A 12 -12.41 -26.15 -19.69
CA SER A 12 -12.86 -25.32 -18.60
C SER A 12 -13.27 -26.15 -17.37
N GLN A 13 -14.03 -27.20 -17.56
CA GLN A 13 -14.44 -28.13 -16.50
C GLN A 13 -13.25 -28.83 -15.86
N ALA A 14 -12.26 -29.24 -16.65
CA ALA A 14 -11.02 -29.85 -16.14
C ALA A 14 -10.18 -28.91 -15.27
N LYS A 15 -10.23 -27.59 -15.53
CA LYS A 15 -9.57 -26.58 -14.72
C LYS A 15 -10.29 -26.28 -13.40
N GLY A 16 -11.53 -26.75 -13.23
CA GLY A 16 -12.34 -26.52 -12.04
C GLY A 16 -12.95 -25.12 -11.98
N HIS A 17 -13.53 -24.79 -10.81
CA HIS A 17 -14.20 -23.50 -10.63
C HIS A 17 -13.18 -22.38 -10.33
N PHE A 18 -13.22 -21.33 -11.13
CA PHE A 18 -12.49 -20.10 -10.85
C PHE A 18 -12.97 -19.47 -9.53
N ARG A 19 -12.04 -19.18 -8.65
CA ARG A 19 -12.32 -18.53 -7.36
C ARG A 19 -11.52 -17.25 -7.26
N THR A 20 -12.17 -16.11 -7.28
CA THR A 20 -11.54 -14.78 -7.16
C THR A 20 -10.67 -14.65 -5.90
N LYS A 21 -10.99 -15.37 -4.80
CA LYS A 21 -10.18 -15.40 -3.59
C LYS A 21 -8.78 -15.98 -3.76
N ASN A 22 -8.55 -16.71 -4.86
CA ASN A 22 -7.25 -17.28 -5.18
C ASN A 22 -6.45 -16.39 -6.14
N VAL A 23 -7.00 -15.27 -6.60
CA VAL A 23 -6.29 -14.32 -7.46
C VAL A 23 -5.43 -13.40 -6.61
N ARG A 24 -4.22 -13.16 -7.08
CA ARG A 24 -3.25 -12.22 -6.52
C ARG A 24 -2.75 -11.30 -7.61
N GLY A 25 -2.85 -10.03 -7.37
CA GLY A 25 -2.28 -8.98 -8.19
C GLY A 25 -0.82 -8.70 -7.81
N ARG A 26 -0.36 -7.54 -8.20
CA ARG A 26 1.02 -7.08 -7.99
C ARG A 26 1.31 -6.84 -6.50
N GLY A 27 2.57 -6.97 -6.13
CA GLY A 27 3.04 -6.79 -4.75
C GLY A 27 3.74 -8.01 -4.19
N ALA A 28 3.99 -8.02 -2.88
CA ALA A 28 4.68 -9.11 -2.21
C ALA A 28 3.67 -10.05 -1.50
N TRP A 29 3.92 -11.34 -1.58
CA TRP A 29 3.02 -12.38 -1.09
C TRP A 29 3.77 -13.51 -0.38
N ILE A 30 3.08 -14.21 0.51
CA ILE A 30 3.54 -15.50 1.03
C ILE A 30 2.67 -16.59 0.39
N ASP A 31 3.30 -17.54 -0.30
CA ASP A 31 2.66 -18.68 -0.92
C ASP A 31 3.24 -19.98 -0.36
N GLY A 32 2.54 -20.55 0.61
CA GLY A 32 3.09 -21.62 1.43
C GLY A 32 4.30 -21.12 2.23
N THR A 33 5.48 -21.63 1.90
CA THR A 33 6.76 -21.19 2.49
C THR A 33 7.55 -20.23 1.58
N ALA A 34 7.05 -19.96 0.36
CA ALA A 34 7.73 -19.12 -0.60
C ALA A 34 7.36 -17.65 -0.42
N VAL A 35 8.36 -16.78 -0.53
CA VAL A 35 8.17 -15.34 -0.72
C VAL A 35 8.06 -15.08 -2.21
N VAL A 36 6.97 -14.48 -2.63
CA VAL A 36 6.69 -14.17 -4.05
C VAL A 36 6.53 -12.66 -4.19
N ILE A 37 7.35 -12.03 -5.03
CA ILE A 37 7.16 -10.65 -5.44
C ILE A 37 6.61 -10.69 -6.87
N HIS A 38 5.40 -10.17 -7.04
CA HIS A 38 4.73 -10.06 -8.32
C HIS A 38 4.92 -8.66 -8.89
N THR A 39 5.68 -8.53 -9.98
CA THR A 39 6.01 -7.23 -10.58
C THR A 39 5.02 -6.80 -11.66
N GLY A 40 4.09 -7.66 -12.04
CA GLY A 40 3.08 -7.42 -13.07
C GLY A 40 3.21 -8.40 -14.25
N ASP A 41 4.37 -8.48 -14.83
CA ASP A 41 4.70 -9.35 -15.98
C ASP A 41 5.41 -10.66 -15.56
N LYS A 42 6.03 -10.69 -14.39
CA LYS A 42 6.81 -11.82 -13.86
C LYS A 42 6.72 -11.92 -12.35
N LEU A 43 7.22 -13.03 -11.83
CA LEU A 43 7.36 -13.31 -10.40
C LEU A 43 8.84 -13.37 -10.02
N ILE A 44 9.14 -12.97 -8.79
CA ILE A 44 10.42 -13.26 -8.15
C ILE A 44 10.10 -14.17 -6.96
N VAL A 45 10.39 -15.45 -7.12
CA VAL A 45 10.10 -16.49 -6.13
C VAL A 45 11.37 -16.81 -5.36
N ASN A 46 11.40 -16.51 -4.06
CA ASN A 46 12.58 -16.69 -3.21
C ASN A 46 13.86 -16.09 -3.84
N GLY A 47 13.74 -14.91 -4.45
CA GLY A 47 14.86 -14.21 -5.09
C GLY A 47 15.22 -14.67 -6.51
N ARG A 48 14.44 -15.58 -7.11
CA ARG A 48 14.64 -16.05 -8.50
C ARG A 48 13.50 -15.59 -9.41
N GLU A 49 13.87 -15.02 -10.53
CA GLU A 49 12.90 -14.62 -11.54
C GLU A 49 12.23 -15.86 -12.16
N THR A 50 10.93 -15.81 -12.31
CA THR A 50 10.07 -16.91 -12.75
C THR A 50 8.93 -16.33 -13.59
N ALA A 51 8.66 -16.90 -14.76
CA ALA A 51 7.50 -16.52 -15.56
C ALA A 51 6.20 -16.88 -14.83
N LEU A 52 5.14 -16.08 -15.03
CA LEU A 52 3.84 -16.28 -14.39
C LEU A 52 3.30 -17.70 -14.62
N GLU A 53 3.40 -18.20 -15.85
CA GLU A 53 2.89 -19.49 -16.27
C GLU A 53 3.73 -20.68 -15.72
N ALA A 54 4.99 -20.42 -15.37
CA ALA A 54 5.91 -21.44 -14.87
C ALA A 54 5.74 -21.70 -13.36
N HIS A 55 5.07 -20.78 -12.64
CA HIS A 55 4.89 -20.90 -11.20
C HIS A 55 3.64 -21.72 -10.88
N THR A 56 3.84 -22.94 -10.41
CA THR A 56 2.74 -23.80 -9.94
C THR A 56 2.44 -23.49 -8.48
N ALA A 57 1.28 -22.90 -8.20
CA ALA A 57 0.88 -22.45 -6.90
C ALA A 57 -0.61 -22.68 -6.64
N LYS A 58 -1.02 -22.52 -5.39
CA LYS A 58 -2.44 -22.48 -5.00
C LYS A 58 -3.13 -21.22 -5.55
N TYR A 59 -2.37 -20.17 -5.77
CA TYR A 59 -2.87 -18.85 -6.18
C TYR A 59 -2.62 -18.62 -7.66
N ILE A 60 -3.46 -17.79 -8.24
CA ILE A 60 -3.38 -17.35 -9.63
C ILE A 60 -2.81 -15.94 -9.60
N TYR A 61 -1.65 -15.75 -10.18
CA TYR A 61 -1.03 -14.42 -10.33
C TYR A 61 -1.50 -13.82 -11.65
N GLU A 62 -2.25 -12.72 -11.56
CA GLU A 62 -2.85 -12.07 -12.72
C GLU A 62 -1.83 -11.14 -13.37
N SER A 63 -1.59 -11.29 -14.69
CA SER A 63 -0.72 -10.40 -15.44
C SER A 63 -1.22 -8.96 -15.39
N GLY A 64 -0.34 -8.01 -15.16
CA GLY A 64 -0.62 -6.60 -15.07
C GLY A 64 0.52 -5.74 -15.60
N GLU A 65 0.36 -4.44 -15.53
CA GLU A 65 1.40 -3.47 -15.84
C GLU A 65 2.60 -3.63 -14.92
N GLU A 66 3.81 -3.54 -15.47
CA GLU A 66 5.04 -3.72 -14.72
C GLU A 66 5.16 -2.67 -13.59
N LEU A 67 5.45 -3.14 -12.37
CA LEU A 67 5.87 -2.29 -11.27
C LEU A 67 7.38 -2.08 -11.35
N GLY A 68 7.82 -0.85 -11.39
CA GLY A 68 9.23 -0.48 -11.36
C GLY A 68 9.93 -0.79 -10.02
N ILE A 69 9.87 -2.04 -9.58
CA ILE A 69 10.51 -2.48 -8.33
C ILE A 69 11.92 -2.97 -8.66
N GLY A 70 12.93 -2.23 -8.17
CA GLY A 70 14.32 -2.69 -8.22
C GLY A 70 14.54 -3.81 -7.19
N THR A 71 14.83 -5.01 -7.68
CA THR A 71 15.02 -6.19 -6.81
C THR A 71 16.48 -6.66 -6.74
N ASN A 72 17.37 -6.08 -7.54
CA ASN A 72 18.68 -6.64 -7.82
C ASN A 72 19.80 -6.11 -6.93
N ASN A 73 19.60 -4.97 -6.27
CA ASN A 73 20.64 -4.33 -5.47
C ASN A 73 20.07 -3.95 -4.09
N PRO A 74 20.13 -4.85 -3.10
CA PRO A 74 19.75 -4.52 -1.74
C PRO A 74 20.70 -3.44 -1.18
N LEU A 75 20.15 -2.55 -0.36
CA LEU A 75 20.95 -1.55 0.33
C LEU A 75 22.02 -2.22 1.19
N THR A 76 23.24 -1.70 1.12
CA THR A 76 24.30 -2.05 2.05
C THR A 76 23.97 -1.59 3.48
N THR A 77 24.70 -2.10 4.47
CA THR A 77 24.53 -1.65 5.87
C THR A 77 24.77 -0.14 5.99
N GLU A 78 25.72 0.41 5.25
CA GLU A 78 26.04 1.84 5.29
C GLU A 78 24.92 2.68 4.65
N GLU A 79 24.41 2.29 3.50
CA GLU A 79 23.28 2.96 2.84
C GLU A 79 22.02 2.88 3.71
N SER A 80 21.78 1.76 4.38
CA SER A 80 20.67 1.60 5.32
C SER A 80 20.79 2.55 6.52
N ARG A 81 22.01 2.77 7.04
CA ARG A 81 22.25 3.76 8.09
C ARG A 81 22.02 5.17 7.60
N ARG A 82 22.57 5.52 6.42
CA ARG A 82 22.34 6.84 5.80
C ARG A 82 20.87 7.12 5.57
N PHE A 83 20.10 6.10 5.16
CA PHE A 83 18.64 6.23 5.03
C PHE A 83 17.96 6.51 6.38
N LEU A 84 18.37 5.80 7.44
CA LEU A 84 17.86 6.06 8.79
C LEU A 84 18.23 7.50 9.27
N ASP A 85 19.47 7.92 9.04
CA ASP A 85 19.93 9.27 9.37
C ASP A 85 19.13 10.33 8.60
N LEU A 86 18.87 10.12 7.30
CA LEU A 86 18.01 10.98 6.50
C LEU A 86 16.59 11.11 7.10
N CYS A 87 16.01 10.02 7.56
CA CYS A 87 14.71 10.04 8.23
C CYS A 87 14.72 10.77 9.58
N GLN A 88 15.89 10.96 10.20
CA GLN A 88 16.04 11.71 11.46
C GLN A 88 16.22 13.22 11.26
N ILE A 89 16.61 13.68 10.06
CA ILE A 89 16.87 15.11 9.78
C ILE A 89 15.64 16.00 10.06
N PRO A 90 14.40 15.62 9.71
CA PRO A 90 13.24 16.47 9.94
C PRO A 90 13.08 16.81 11.44
N SER A 91 12.58 18.01 11.71
CA SER A 91 12.31 18.44 13.08
C SER A 91 11.08 17.72 13.62
N TRP A 92 11.29 16.59 14.27
CA TRP A 92 10.24 15.75 14.82
C TRP A 92 9.76 16.23 16.19
N GLN A 93 8.45 16.08 16.44
CA GLN A 93 7.89 16.30 17.78
C GLN A 93 8.42 15.26 18.78
N ARG A 94 8.63 14.01 18.32
CA ARG A 94 9.22 12.92 19.10
C ARG A 94 10.44 12.37 18.37
N GLY A 95 11.55 12.19 19.09
CA GLY A 95 12.80 11.69 18.50
C GLY A 95 12.69 10.31 17.82
N VAL A 96 11.71 9.48 18.20
CA VAL A 96 11.48 8.17 17.60
C VAL A 96 10.80 8.24 16.21
N ASN A 97 10.22 9.39 15.83
CA ASN A 97 9.42 9.50 14.61
C ASN A 97 10.22 9.21 13.34
N GLY A 98 11.48 9.62 13.27
CA GLY A 98 12.34 9.30 12.13
C GLY A 98 12.60 7.80 11.98
N MET A 99 12.79 7.08 13.08
CA MET A 99 12.95 5.62 13.05
C MET A 99 11.67 4.92 12.61
N LEU A 100 10.50 5.37 13.09
CA LEU A 100 9.20 4.84 12.69
C LEU A 100 8.92 5.11 11.21
N LEU A 101 9.30 6.29 10.69
CA LEU A 101 9.23 6.61 9.27
C LEU A 101 10.08 5.65 8.44
N ALA A 102 11.35 5.45 8.82
CA ALA A 102 12.25 4.53 8.14
C ALA A 102 11.69 3.11 8.13
N GLY A 103 11.19 2.62 9.28
CA GLY A 103 10.57 1.32 9.40
C GLY A 103 9.37 1.15 8.48
N TRP A 104 8.47 2.13 8.43
CA TRP A 104 7.32 2.09 7.52
C TRP A 104 7.74 2.05 6.06
N CYS A 105 8.72 2.86 5.65
CA CYS A 105 9.22 2.89 4.28
C CYS A 105 9.78 1.53 3.82
N VAL A 106 10.40 0.76 4.74
CA VAL A 106 10.95 -0.57 4.44
C VAL A 106 9.86 -1.63 4.30
N ILE A 107 8.83 -1.58 5.15
CA ILE A 107 7.81 -2.65 5.19
C ILE A 107 6.63 -2.39 4.24
N ALA A 108 6.34 -1.14 3.89
CA ALA A 108 5.20 -0.80 3.05
C ALA A 108 5.23 -1.46 1.66
N PRO A 109 6.36 -1.53 0.94
CA PRO A 109 6.43 -2.22 -0.36
C PRO A 109 6.12 -3.72 -0.30
N VAL A 110 6.29 -4.35 0.87
CA VAL A 110 6.03 -5.78 1.07
C VAL A 110 4.74 -6.04 1.87
N CYS A 111 3.83 -5.07 1.90
CA CYS A 111 2.62 -5.08 2.73
C CYS A 111 1.73 -6.32 2.53
N GLY A 112 1.65 -6.87 1.32
CA GLY A 112 0.83 -8.05 1.04
C GLY A 112 1.30 -9.32 1.73
N ALA A 113 2.61 -9.40 2.06
CA ALA A 113 3.21 -10.51 2.79
C ALA A 113 3.05 -10.40 4.31
N LEU A 114 2.64 -9.22 4.82
CA LEU A 114 2.54 -8.98 6.25
C LEU A 114 1.18 -9.44 6.80
N PRO A 115 1.15 -10.14 7.95
CA PRO A 115 -0.10 -10.48 8.63
C PRO A 115 -0.78 -9.26 9.26
N TRP A 116 0.00 -8.25 9.62
CA TRP A 116 -0.43 -6.95 10.10
C TRP A 116 0.25 -5.84 9.30
N ARG A 117 -0.54 -4.88 8.80
CA ARG A 117 -0.10 -3.77 7.95
C ARG A 117 -0.26 -2.47 8.71
N PRO A 118 0.84 -1.87 9.18
CA PRO A 118 0.81 -0.57 9.85
C PRO A 118 0.55 0.54 8.85
N HIS A 119 -0.20 1.54 9.28
CA HIS A 119 -0.44 2.75 8.52
C HIS A 119 0.31 3.93 9.12
N LEU A 120 0.60 4.92 8.29
CA LEU A 120 1.34 6.12 8.64
C LEU A 120 0.48 7.36 8.49
N TRP A 121 0.59 8.30 9.41
CA TRP A 121 0.01 9.62 9.25
C TRP A 121 1.05 10.68 9.60
N LEU A 122 1.49 11.41 8.58
CA LEU A 122 2.41 12.53 8.73
C LEU A 122 1.61 13.83 8.89
N CYS A 123 1.73 14.49 10.04
CA CYS A 123 1.06 15.75 10.29
C CYS A 123 2.02 16.82 10.84
N GLY A 124 1.59 18.05 10.83
CA GLY A 124 2.32 19.20 11.32
C GLY A 124 1.84 20.50 10.70
N GLU A 125 2.09 21.61 11.37
CA GLU A 125 1.73 22.94 10.88
C GLU A 125 2.37 23.28 9.53
N SER A 126 1.92 24.36 8.91
CA SER A 126 2.58 24.91 7.72
C SER A 126 4.03 25.28 8.02
N SER A 127 4.90 25.12 7.02
CA SER A 127 6.33 25.43 7.10
C SER A 127 7.14 24.59 8.12
N THR A 128 6.67 23.37 8.45
CA THR A 128 7.42 22.42 9.30
C THR A 128 8.25 21.41 8.49
N GLY A 129 8.28 21.51 7.16
CA GLY A 129 8.97 20.57 6.29
C GLY A 129 8.17 19.28 5.98
N LYS A 130 6.93 19.16 6.47
CA LYS A 130 6.07 17.99 6.25
C LYS A 130 5.98 17.57 4.78
N SER A 131 5.65 18.50 3.87
CA SER A 131 5.52 18.20 2.44
C SER A 131 6.83 17.74 1.82
N THR A 132 7.97 18.25 2.28
CA THR A 132 9.30 17.79 1.86
C THR A 132 9.54 16.35 2.32
N VAL A 133 9.28 16.02 3.58
CA VAL A 133 9.39 14.65 4.11
C VAL A 133 8.50 13.70 3.32
N PHE A 134 7.26 14.09 3.07
CA PHE A 134 6.31 13.23 2.36
C PHE A 134 6.74 13.01 0.90
N ARG A 135 7.17 14.07 0.20
CA ARG A 135 7.61 13.99 -1.19
C ARG A 135 8.97 13.28 -1.33
N GLU A 136 9.97 13.69 -0.54
CA GLU A 136 11.36 13.26 -0.75
C GLU A 136 11.69 11.93 -0.05
N ILE A 137 10.92 11.54 0.97
CA ILE A 137 11.14 10.26 1.66
C ILE A 137 10.00 9.30 1.35
N VAL A 138 8.77 9.59 1.78
CA VAL A 138 7.66 8.63 1.67
C VAL A 138 7.37 8.26 0.22
N LYS A 139 7.15 9.25 -0.66
CA LYS A 139 6.82 9.00 -2.07
C LYS A 139 7.98 8.39 -2.84
N ARG A 140 9.24 8.76 -2.53
CA ARG A 140 10.42 8.16 -3.20
C ARG A 140 10.63 6.72 -2.77
N MET A 141 10.51 6.42 -1.49
CA MET A 141 10.69 5.05 -0.98
C MET A 141 9.55 4.11 -1.39
N ALA A 142 8.32 4.61 -1.47
CA ALA A 142 7.21 3.84 -2.01
C ALA A 142 7.35 3.59 -3.53
N GLY A 143 8.12 4.43 -4.23
CA GLY A 143 8.46 4.26 -5.63
C GLY A 143 7.26 4.26 -6.57
N GLU A 144 7.41 3.62 -7.71
CA GLU A 144 6.34 3.40 -8.69
C GLU A 144 5.40 2.26 -8.27
N ALA A 145 5.79 1.47 -7.29
CA ALA A 145 4.97 0.40 -6.73
C ALA A 145 3.81 0.90 -5.86
N ALA A 146 3.69 2.20 -5.60
CA ALA A 146 2.63 2.77 -4.78
C ALA A 146 1.57 3.50 -5.60
N ILE A 147 0.31 3.34 -5.22
CA ILE A 147 -0.77 4.21 -5.71
C ILE A 147 -0.66 5.56 -5.00
N ARG A 148 -0.50 6.63 -5.79
CA ARG A 148 -0.45 8.02 -5.30
C ARG A 148 -1.79 8.69 -5.57
N VAL A 149 -2.43 9.17 -4.52
CA VAL A 149 -3.76 9.78 -4.59
C VAL A 149 -3.82 11.09 -3.80
N GLN A 150 -4.86 11.88 -4.07
CA GLN A 150 -5.11 13.17 -3.43
C GLN A 150 -6.43 13.17 -2.65
N GLY A 151 -6.68 14.22 -1.87
CA GLY A 151 -7.78 14.38 -0.94
C GLY A 151 -9.20 14.18 -1.49
N ASN A 152 -9.41 14.32 -2.81
CA ASN A 152 -10.70 14.10 -3.46
C ASN A 152 -10.96 12.63 -3.86
N THR A 153 -10.03 11.71 -3.58
CA THR A 153 -10.13 10.30 -3.95
C THR A 153 -11.18 9.58 -3.10
N SER A 154 -12.06 8.83 -3.75
CA SER A 154 -13.10 8.05 -3.06
C SER A 154 -12.63 6.65 -2.66
N GLU A 155 -13.26 6.07 -1.63
CA GLU A 155 -13.07 4.67 -1.20
C GLU A 155 -13.30 3.69 -2.36
N SER A 156 -14.37 3.91 -3.14
CA SER A 156 -14.70 3.05 -4.27
C SER A 156 -13.67 3.12 -5.37
N GLY A 157 -13.12 4.30 -5.66
CA GLY A 157 -12.05 4.49 -6.63
C GLY A 157 -10.78 3.73 -6.21
N LEU A 158 -10.35 3.90 -4.96
CA LEU A 158 -9.19 3.18 -4.42
C LEU A 158 -9.37 1.66 -4.51
N ARG A 159 -10.51 1.14 -4.08
CA ARG A 159 -10.81 -0.29 -4.09
C ARG A 159 -10.83 -0.86 -5.51
N GLN A 160 -11.37 -0.12 -6.48
CA GLN A 160 -11.37 -0.52 -7.88
C GLN A 160 -9.98 -0.48 -8.52
N THR A 161 -9.15 0.48 -8.12
CA THR A 161 -7.77 0.59 -8.61
C THR A 161 -6.87 -0.49 -8.02
N LEU A 162 -7.03 -0.77 -6.72
CA LEU A 162 -6.24 -1.81 -6.03
C LEU A 162 -6.62 -3.23 -6.50
N GLN A 163 -7.90 -3.49 -6.72
CA GLN A 163 -8.40 -4.83 -7.09
C GLN A 163 -7.78 -5.95 -6.26
N PHE A 164 -6.81 -6.68 -6.83
CA PHE A 164 -6.07 -7.78 -6.21
C PHE A 164 -4.63 -7.41 -5.83
N ASP A 165 -4.22 -6.17 -6.08
CA ASP A 165 -2.87 -5.69 -5.78
C ASP A 165 -2.66 -5.52 -4.28
N ALA A 166 -1.46 -5.84 -3.83
CA ALA A 166 -0.99 -5.65 -2.47
C ALA A 166 0.18 -4.67 -2.45
N ILE A 167 -0.11 -3.42 -2.76
CA ILE A 167 0.84 -2.31 -2.91
C ILE A 167 0.46 -1.15 -1.98
N PRO A 168 1.42 -0.30 -1.58
CA PRO A 168 1.15 0.85 -0.73
C PRO A 168 0.23 1.88 -1.37
N VAL A 169 -0.52 2.60 -0.55
CA VAL A 169 -1.31 3.77 -0.95
C VAL A 169 -0.76 5.01 -0.25
N VAL A 170 -0.36 6.00 -1.02
CA VAL A 170 0.20 7.26 -0.54
C VAL A 170 -0.79 8.38 -0.82
N PHE A 171 -1.40 8.90 0.25
CA PHE A 171 -2.51 9.84 0.22
C PHE A 171 -2.03 11.24 0.62
N ASP A 172 -1.84 12.11 -0.37
CA ASP A 172 -1.47 13.50 -0.13
C ASP A 172 -2.71 14.35 0.13
N GLU A 173 -2.57 15.40 0.95
CA GLU A 173 -3.67 16.29 1.31
C GLU A 173 -4.89 15.54 1.86
N ALA A 174 -4.64 14.69 2.86
CA ALA A 174 -5.67 13.93 3.56
C ALA A 174 -6.51 14.84 4.49
N GLU A 175 -6.96 15.96 3.95
CA GLU A 175 -7.72 16.99 4.66
C GLU A 175 -9.10 17.15 4.01
N GLY A 176 -10.10 17.39 4.86
CA GLY A 176 -11.45 17.70 4.40
C GLY A 176 -11.93 18.97 5.09
N GLU A 177 -12.05 20.07 4.34
CA GLU A 177 -12.57 21.35 4.87
C GLU A 177 -14.10 21.31 4.97
N ASP A 178 -14.76 20.65 4.02
CA ASP A 178 -16.20 20.52 3.96
C ASP A 178 -16.67 19.11 4.43
N LYS A 179 -17.95 19.00 4.73
CA LYS A 179 -18.56 17.75 5.20
C LYS A 179 -18.42 16.61 4.20
N ALA A 180 -18.53 16.88 2.90
CA ALA A 180 -18.43 15.85 1.86
C ALA A 180 -17.00 15.27 1.80
N SER A 181 -15.99 16.10 1.98
CA SER A 181 -14.59 15.68 2.04
C SER A 181 -14.31 14.88 3.32
N GLN A 182 -14.89 15.28 4.46
CA GLN A 182 -14.81 14.55 5.72
C GLN A 182 -15.45 13.16 5.61
N ASP A 183 -16.63 13.06 5.00
CA ASP A 183 -17.34 11.79 4.79
C ASP A 183 -16.57 10.86 3.84
N ARG A 184 -15.95 11.42 2.78
CA ARG A 184 -15.03 10.65 1.90
C ARG A 184 -13.85 10.11 2.67
N MET A 185 -13.18 10.94 3.46
CA MET A 185 -12.03 10.52 4.27
C MET A 185 -12.42 9.46 5.30
N ALA A 186 -13.56 9.60 5.96
CA ALA A 186 -14.08 8.58 6.88
C ALA A 186 -14.29 7.21 6.18
N SER A 187 -14.74 7.24 4.90
CA SER A 187 -14.88 6.03 4.08
C SER A 187 -13.52 5.42 3.72
N VAL A 188 -12.52 6.25 3.38
CA VAL A 188 -11.15 5.81 3.12
C VAL A 188 -10.51 5.22 4.38
N LEU A 189 -10.72 5.81 5.55
CA LEU A 189 -10.25 5.26 6.83
C LEU A 189 -10.93 3.93 7.17
N THR A 190 -12.17 3.73 6.76
CA THR A 190 -12.84 2.44 6.88
C THR A 190 -12.19 1.38 5.99
N LEU A 191 -11.81 1.73 4.76
CA LEU A 191 -11.05 0.86 3.86
C LEU A 191 -9.69 0.52 4.47
N MET A 192 -8.95 1.51 4.95
CA MET A 192 -7.67 1.33 5.64
C MET A 192 -7.78 0.35 6.82
N ARG A 193 -8.83 0.47 7.66
CA ARG A 193 -9.05 -0.47 8.77
C ARG A 193 -9.19 -1.91 8.30
N SER A 194 -9.92 -2.14 7.22
CA SER A 194 -10.08 -3.48 6.65
C SER A 194 -8.79 -4.02 6.04
N ALA A 195 -7.90 -3.12 5.60
CA ALA A 195 -6.60 -3.48 5.05
C ALA A 195 -5.56 -3.85 6.12
N SER A 196 -5.80 -3.55 7.42
CA SER A 196 -4.78 -3.64 8.49
C SER A 196 -4.35 -5.06 8.83
N ALA A 197 -5.23 -6.06 8.74
CA ALA A 197 -4.92 -7.42 9.16
C ALA A 197 -5.64 -8.46 8.28
N ASP A 198 -5.08 -9.66 8.24
CA ASP A 198 -5.60 -10.77 7.42
C ASP A 198 -6.97 -11.28 7.89
N ASP A 199 -7.28 -11.10 9.17
CA ASP A 199 -8.55 -11.47 9.80
C ASP A 199 -9.61 -10.37 9.78
N SER A 200 -9.31 -9.21 9.17
CA SER A 200 -10.22 -8.04 9.16
C SER A 200 -11.53 -8.25 8.38
N GLY A 201 -11.70 -9.39 7.72
CA GLY A 201 -12.86 -9.68 6.90
C GLY A 201 -12.82 -8.99 5.51
N LYS A 202 -13.59 -9.52 4.58
CA LYS A 202 -13.65 -8.99 3.21
C LYS A 202 -14.69 -7.89 3.09
N ILE A 203 -14.35 -6.87 2.30
CA ILE A 203 -15.35 -5.86 1.92
C ILE A 203 -16.20 -6.45 0.78
N ILE A 204 -17.49 -6.61 1.03
CA ILE A 204 -18.44 -7.08 0.03
C ILE A 204 -19.28 -5.89 -0.44
N LYS A 205 -19.26 -5.64 -1.74
CA LYS A 205 -20.06 -4.57 -2.38
C LYS A 205 -20.85 -5.18 -3.54
N GLY A 206 -22.10 -4.73 -3.69
CA GLY A 206 -22.91 -5.05 -4.87
C GLY A 206 -22.29 -4.45 -6.14
N GLY A 207 -22.17 -5.24 -7.21
CA GLY A 207 -21.80 -4.75 -8.52
C GLY A 207 -23.03 -4.24 -9.30
N GLN A 208 -22.82 -3.45 -10.34
CA GLN A 208 -23.89 -3.00 -11.25
C GLN A 208 -24.54 -4.16 -12.01
N ASP A 209 -23.83 -5.28 -12.09
CA ASP A 209 -24.27 -6.55 -12.69
C ASP A 209 -25.10 -7.42 -11.72
N GLY A 210 -25.46 -6.91 -10.55
CA GLY A 210 -26.19 -7.64 -9.51
C GLY A 210 -25.37 -8.68 -8.76
N GLN A 211 -24.07 -8.84 -9.07
CA GLN A 211 -23.18 -9.77 -8.40
C GLN A 211 -22.39 -9.06 -7.29
N ALA A 212 -22.28 -9.71 -6.13
CA ALA A 212 -21.47 -9.21 -5.03
C ALA A 212 -19.99 -9.46 -5.32
N LYS A 213 -19.18 -8.38 -5.30
CA LYS A 213 -17.71 -8.46 -5.41
C LYS A 213 -17.09 -8.35 -4.03
N ALA A 214 -16.25 -9.32 -3.70
CA ALA A 214 -15.49 -9.33 -2.45
C ALA A 214 -14.05 -8.83 -2.71
N TYR A 215 -13.63 -7.85 -1.92
CA TYR A 215 -12.29 -7.26 -2.00
C TYR A 215 -11.50 -7.60 -0.74
N ASP A 216 -10.25 -8.03 -0.93
CA ASP A 216 -9.29 -8.31 0.13
C ASP A 216 -8.14 -7.32 -0.03
N ILE A 217 -8.27 -6.15 0.59
CA ILE A 217 -7.29 -5.08 0.47
C ILE A 217 -6.12 -5.34 1.42
N ARG A 218 -4.92 -5.42 0.88
CA ARG A 218 -3.69 -5.74 1.62
C ARG A 218 -2.64 -4.63 1.47
N SER A 219 -3.03 -3.40 1.71
CA SER A 219 -2.20 -2.23 1.50
C SER A 219 -1.81 -1.56 2.81
N CYS A 220 -0.57 -1.06 2.91
CA CYS A 220 -0.18 -0.04 3.86
C CYS A 220 -0.59 1.33 3.34
N PHE A 221 -1.13 2.18 4.19
CA PHE A 221 -1.51 3.54 3.84
C PHE A 221 -0.57 4.54 4.49
N ALA A 222 -0.18 5.58 3.74
CA ALA A 222 0.47 6.77 4.28
C ALA A 222 -0.37 7.99 3.96
N PHE A 223 -0.70 8.77 4.96
CA PHE A 223 -1.45 10.02 4.85
C PHE A 223 -0.58 11.22 5.19
N ALA A 224 -0.84 12.37 4.55
CA ALA A 224 -0.26 13.63 4.93
C ALA A 224 -1.35 14.71 5.06
N SER A 225 -1.36 15.44 6.18
CA SER A 225 -2.30 16.54 6.45
C SER A 225 -1.72 17.56 7.43
N ILE A 226 -2.34 18.71 7.59
CA ILE A 226 -1.94 19.68 8.61
C ILE A 226 -2.26 19.12 10.01
N VAL A 227 -3.47 18.60 10.17
CA VAL A 227 -3.95 18.06 11.45
C VAL A 227 -4.32 16.58 11.28
N PHE A 228 -4.02 15.79 12.29
CA PHE A 228 -4.48 14.40 12.34
C PHE A 228 -6.00 14.34 12.51
N GLN A 229 -6.70 13.70 11.57
CA GLN A 229 -8.17 13.74 11.50
C GLN A 229 -8.87 12.42 11.88
N ALA A 230 -8.14 11.36 12.22
CA ALA A 230 -8.78 10.12 12.64
C ALA A 230 -9.32 10.25 14.07
N SER A 231 -10.63 10.09 14.22
CA SER A 231 -11.33 10.28 15.51
C SER A 231 -11.71 8.97 16.20
N GLN A 232 -11.71 7.85 15.48
CA GLN A 232 -12.12 6.57 16.05
C GLN A 232 -10.95 5.88 16.77
N GLN A 233 -11.20 5.32 17.95
CA GLN A 233 -10.20 4.55 18.71
C GLN A 233 -9.57 3.41 17.88
N ALA A 234 -10.36 2.83 16.97
CA ALA A 234 -9.89 1.78 16.08
C ALA A 234 -8.79 2.27 15.11
N ASP A 235 -8.85 3.53 14.67
CA ASP A 235 -7.85 4.14 13.79
C ASP A 235 -6.56 4.43 14.55
N LEU A 236 -6.68 4.99 15.78
CA LEU A 236 -5.54 5.32 16.63
C LEU A 236 -4.63 4.12 16.94
N ARG A 237 -5.19 2.91 16.94
CA ARG A 237 -4.44 1.68 17.18
C ARG A 237 -3.74 1.13 15.93
N ARG A 238 -4.07 1.64 14.74
CA ARG A 238 -3.59 1.15 13.45
C ARG A 238 -2.68 2.14 12.74
N ILE A 239 -2.72 3.39 13.15
CA ILE A 239 -2.00 4.49 12.51
C ILE A 239 -0.85 4.92 13.41
N THR A 240 0.35 4.94 12.85
CA THR A 240 1.51 5.59 13.46
C THR A 240 1.50 7.06 13.08
N VAL A 241 1.25 7.92 14.05
CA VAL A 241 1.24 9.37 13.84
C VAL A 241 2.64 9.92 14.00
N LEU A 242 3.16 10.55 12.95
CA LEU A 242 4.42 11.25 12.91
C LEU A 242 4.17 12.75 12.80
N GLU A 243 4.59 13.50 13.81
CA GLU A 243 4.34 14.94 13.87
C GLU A 243 5.65 15.70 13.70
N THR A 244 5.66 16.65 12.75
CA THR A 244 6.74 17.61 12.55
C THR A 244 6.47 18.89 13.35
N LYS A 245 7.53 19.53 13.83
CA LYS A 245 7.46 20.81 14.56
C LYS A 245 8.24 21.89 13.83
N LYS A 246 7.89 23.16 14.07
CA LYS A 246 8.65 24.29 13.56
C LYS A 246 10.08 24.29 14.10
N ILE A 247 11.04 24.59 13.23
CA ILE A 247 12.43 24.85 13.63
C ILE A 247 12.42 26.22 14.30
N LYS A 248 12.82 26.29 15.57
CA LYS A 248 12.81 27.54 16.36
C LYS A 248 13.79 28.60 15.84
N ASP A 249 14.78 28.20 15.02
CA ASP A 249 15.83 29.08 14.47
C ASP A 249 15.92 28.91 12.94
N ALA A 250 14.85 29.23 12.20
CA ALA A 250 14.91 29.24 10.74
C ALA A 250 15.87 30.31 10.15
N ALA A 251 16.40 31.21 11.00
CA ALA A 251 17.35 32.24 10.60
C ALA A 251 18.81 31.75 10.43
N LYS A 252 19.11 30.47 10.67
CA LYS A 252 20.46 29.89 10.57
C LYS A 252 20.66 28.83 9.47
N VAL A 253 19.70 28.68 8.58
CA VAL A 253 19.77 27.64 7.52
C VAL A 253 20.12 28.21 6.14
N ASP A 254 20.32 29.53 6.02
CA ASP A 254 20.67 30.22 4.76
C ASP A 254 22.16 30.60 4.68
N GLU A 255 23.07 29.86 5.31
CA GLU A 255 24.53 29.98 5.06
C GLU A 255 25.13 28.67 4.55
#